data_e1de0ef8a7def3fdce13a8255797dd11
#
_entry.id   e1de0ef8a7def3fdce13a8255797dd11
#
_cell.length_a   1.000
_cell.length_b   1.000
_cell.length_c   1.000
_cell.angle_alpha   90.00
_cell.angle_beta   90.00
_cell.angle_gamma   90.00
#
_symmetry.space_group_name_H-M   'P 1'
#
loop_
_entity.id
_entity.type
_entity.pdbx_description
1 polymer ?
#
loop_
_entity_poly.entity_id
_entity_poly.type
_entity_poly.pdbx_seq_one_letter_code
_entity_poly.pdbx_strand_id
1 'polypeptide(L)'
;MKLSALRANNPVAVMAAYGALRLLPGARLRWDGAHPELEWQGEPIDGLAARLRDRQQAPELSLIDDPRQIDGPAGYRDLGSRMPGEWLVAYAAETAAGVRPTGLRLLGGRHRFVANARAIIGALQQLDVRDKLREALLGPWRYEDRDLQAWGWDAAARIDAAASSKAVTAAPKFGVLGAYWLAWESLPFWPMVKGRTVGMDRDHWVYPTCAESLGADALRALILGAAQLDAREAQALGLRRWRCQRIRSSDYGRVLGWGAPLPARTPSDRQNPGRFARGETPAALIV
;
A
#
# COMPACT_ATOMS: atom_id res chain seq x y z
N MET A 1 -18.43 5.98 8.13
CA MET A 1 -18.80 5.10 6.99
C MET A 1 -17.99 3.81 7.08
N LYS A 2 -18.64 2.64 7.09
CA LYS A 2 -17.94 1.35 7.01
C LYS A 2 -17.51 1.08 5.58
N LEU A 3 -16.21 0.79 5.37
CA LEU A 3 -15.65 0.52 4.05
C LEU A 3 -15.69 -0.99 3.78
N SER A 4 -16.88 -1.51 3.49
CA SER A 4 -17.18 -2.95 3.48
C SER A 4 -16.43 -3.77 2.42
N ALA A 5 -15.95 -3.14 1.36
CA ALA A 5 -15.14 -3.81 0.34
C ALA A 5 -13.68 -4.03 0.78
N LEU A 6 -13.20 -3.22 1.73
CA LEU A 6 -11.80 -3.27 2.14
C LEU A 6 -11.60 -4.29 3.27
N ARG A 7 -10.63 -5.15 3.10
CA ARG A 7 -10.28 -6.18 4.09
C ARG A 7 -8.85 -6.07 4.56
N ALA A 8 -8.64 -6.21 5.86
CA ALA A 8 -7.33 -6.11 6.51
C ALA A 8 -6.27 -7.09 5.98
N ASN A 9 -6.68 -8.24 5.45
CA ASN A 9 -5.79 -9.23 4.88
C ASN A 9 -5.41 -8.99 3.41
N ASN A 10 -6.01 -8.00 2.73
CA ASN A 10 -5.60 -7.63 1.38
C ASN A 10 -4.75 -6.35 1.41
N PRO A 11 -3.46 -6.41 1.05
CA PRO A 11 -2.56 -5.25 1.09
C PRO A 11 -3.10 -4.01 0.36
N VAL A 12 -3.63 -4.17 -0.86
CA VAL A 12 -4.18 -3.03 -1.62
C VAL A 12 -5.40 -2.41 -0.92
N ALA A 13 -6.21 -3.21 -0.24
CA ALA A 13 -7.37 -2.72 0.51
C ALA A 13 -6.95 -1.88 1.73
N VAL A 14 -5.90 -2.32 2.44
CA VAL A 14 -5.34 -1.54 3.56
C VAL A 14 -4.74 -0.23 3.06
N MET A 15 -3.96 -0.29 1.98
CA MET A 15 -3.42 0.91 1.35
C MET A 15 -4.54 1.85 0.90
N ALA A 16 -5.62 1.33 0.29
CA ALA A 16 -6.76 2.14 -0.15
C ALA A 16 -7.47 2.85 1.02
N ALA A 17 -7.67 2.16 2.16
CA ALA A 17 -8.21 2.78 3.36
C ALA A 17 -7.33 3.94 3.87
N TYR A 18 -6.02 3.74 3.87
CA TYR A 18 -5.06 4.77 4.31
C TYR A 18 -4.97 5.93 3.32
N GLY A 19 -5.05 5.65 2.02
CA GLY A 19 -5.12 6.70 1.02
C GLY A 19 -6.38 7.56 1.14
N ALA A 20 -7.53 6.94 1.40
CA ALA A 20 -8.77 7.66 1.68
C ALA A 20 -8.64 8.56 2.91
N LEU A 21 -8.06 8.05 4.01
CA LEU A 21 -7.77 8.83 5.21
C LEU A 21 -6.87 10.05 4.90
N ARG A 22 -5.80 9.83 4.12
CA ARG A 22 -4.85 10.91 3.78
C ARG A 22 -5.49 12.02 2.95
N LEU A 23 -6.35 11.66 2.01
CA LEU A 23 -6.99 12.62 1.10
C LEU A 23 -8.09 13.47 1.74
N LEU A 24 -8.64 13.04 2.86
CA LEU A 24 -9.73 13.71 3.57
C LEU A 24 -9.23 14.41 4.84
N PRO A 25 -8.97 15.73 4.81
CA PRO A 25 -8.45 16.44 5.97
C PRO A 25 -9.40 16.33 7.17
N GLY A 26 -8.83 16.05 8.34
CA GLY A 26 -9.59 15.83 9.57
C GLY A 26 -10.31 14.49 9.66
N ALA A 27 -10.20 13.62 8.65
CA ALA A 27 -10.73 12.28 8.74
C ALA A 27 -10.03 11.45 9.82
N ARG A 28 -10.75 10.46 10.31
CA ARG A 28 -10.23 9.45 11.24
C ARG A 28 -10.59 8.06 10.74
N LEU A 29 -9.71 7.11 10.97
CA LEU A 29 -9.87 5.73 10.52
C LEU A 29 -9.64 4.78 11.70
N ARG A 30 -10.51 3.78 11.84
CA ARG A 30 -10.31 2.64 12.73
C ARG A 30 -10.62 1.34 12.02
N TRP A 31 -10.14 0.22 12.54
CA TRP A 31 -10.45 -1.11 12.03
C TRP A 31 -11.36 -1.86 13.00
N ASP A 32 -12.59 -2.12 12.57
CA ASP A 32 -13.50 -3.01 13.26
C ASP A 32 -13.35 -4.43 12.70
N GLY A 33 -12.53 -5.24 13.38
CA GLY A 33 -12.20 -6.58 12.92
C GLY A 33 -11.47 -6.56 11.57
N ALA A 34 -12.12 -7.04 10.52
CA ALA A 34 -11.54 -7.16 9.19
C ALA A 34 -11.77 -5.93 8.30
N HIS A 35 -12.69 -5.04 8.66
CA HIS A 35 -13.10 -3.91 7.82
C HIS A 35 -12.78 -2.57 8.48
N PRO A 36 -12.37 -1.55 7.72
CA PRO A 36 -12.14 -0.23 8.25
C PRO A 36 -13.43 0.60 8.29
N GLU A 37 -13.47 1.52 9.25
CA GLU A 37 -14.48 2.56 9.36
C GLU A 37 -13.82 3.93 9.24
N LEU A 38 -14.33 4.75 8.33
CA LEU A 38 -13.86 6.10 8.06
C LEU A 38 -14.88 7.11 8.61
N GLU A 39 -14.42 7.99 9.48
CA GLU A 39 -15.17 9.11 10.04
C GLU A 39 -14.67 10.39 9.37
N TRP A 40 -15.59 11.18 8.82
CA TRP A 40 -15.28 12.47 8.18
C TRP A 40 -16.51 13.37 8.18
N GLN A 41 -16.29 14.69 8.22
CA GLN A 41 -17.37 15.67 8.14
C GLN A 41 -17.80 15.84 6.68
N GLY A 42 -18.85 15.14 6.27
CA GLY A 42 -19.38 15.15 4.91
C GLY A 42 -19.48 13.76 4.31
N GLU A 43 -19.81 13.69 3.01
CA GLU A 43 -19.87 12.44 2.27
C GLU A 43 -18.47 12.07 1.74
N PRO A 44 -17.83 11.00 2.25
CA PRO A 44 -16.46 10.66 1.89
C PRO A 44 -16.25 10.44 0.39
N ILE A 45 -17.21 9.84 -0.31
CA ILE A 45 -17.12 9.60 -1.75
C ILE A 45 -17.05 10.90 -2.53
N ASP A 46 -17.87 11.89 -2.17
CA ASP A 46 -17.84 13.22 -2.81
C ASP A 46 -16.54 13.96 -2.52
N GLY A 47 -16.08 13.88 -1.27
CA GLY A 47 -14.78 14.43 -0.88
C GLY A 47 -13.62 13.86 -1.67
N LEU A 48 -13.57 12.54 -1.83
CA LEU A 48 -12.55 11.85 -2.62
C LEU A 48 -12.66 12.18 -4.11
N ALA A 49 -13.87 12.20 -4.66
CA ALA A 49 -14.10 12.57 -6.05
C ALA A 49 -13.62 14.01 -6.36
N ALA A 50 -13.83 14.94 -5.42
CA ALA A 50 -13.31 16.29 -5.55
C ALA A 50 -11.78 16.34 -5.56
N ARG A 51 -11.10 15.50 -4.75
CA ARG A 51 -9.64 15.42 -4.72
C ARG A 51 -9.01 14.85 -5.99
N LEU A 52 -9.74 14.02 -6.73
CA LEU A 52 -9.22 13.41 -7.95
C LEU A 52 -9.03 14.43 -9.10
N ARG A 53 -9.82 15.52 -9.14
CA ARG A 53 -9.88 16.42 -10.30
C ARG A 53 -8.53 16.98 -10.74
N ASP A 54 -7.73 17.43 -9.78
CA ASP A 54 -6.47 18.13 -10.07
C ASP A 54 -5.23 17.23 -9.89
N ARG A 55 -5.45 15.91 -9.67
CA ARG A 55 -4.35 15.02 -9.30
C ARG A 55 -3.30 14.80 -10.37
N GLN A 56 -3.68 14.81 -11.65
CA GLN A 56 -2.72 14.56 -12.75
C GLN A 56 -1.58 15.59 -12.79
N GLN A 57 -1.83 16.82 -12.35
CA GLN A 57 -0.86 17.91 -12.39
C GLN A 57 0.02 17.98 -11.13
N ALA A 58 -0.21 17.09 -10.17
CA ALA A 58 0.56 17.08 -8.94
C ALA A 58 2.05 16.79 -9.21
N PRO A 59 2.99 17.53 -8.58
CA PRO A 59 4.42 17.40 -8.83
C PRO A 59 4.92 15.95 -8.70
N GLU A 60 4.47 15.23 -7.69
CA GLU A 60 4.84 13.83 -7.45
C GLU A 60 4.42 12.87 -8.55
N LEU A 61 3.46 13.26 -9.38
CA LEU A 61 3.01 12.47 -10.53
C LEU A 61 3.64 12.92 -11.85
N SER A 62 4.08 14.18 -11.95
CA SER A 62 4.51 14.78 -13.23
C SER A 62 6.03 14.77 -13.43
N LEU A 63 6.82 14.79 -12.35
CA LEU A 63 8.26 15.02 -12.43
C LEU A 63 9.08 13.80 -12.89
N ILE A 64 8.59 12.58 -12.65
CA ILE A 64 9.24 11.32 -13.05
C ILE A 64 8.22 10.27 -13.49
N ASP A 65 8.65 9.29 -14.26
CA ASP A 65 7.83 8.13 -14.62
C ASP A 65 8.08 6.93 -13.71
N ASP A 66 9.29 6.83 -13.17
CA ASP A 66 9.71 5.70 -12.34
C ASP A 66 10.84 6.12 -11.41
N PRO A 67 10.82 5.74 -10.11
CA PRO A 67 11.90 6.07 -9.16
C PRO A 67 13.28 5.57 -9.58
N ARG A 68 13.39 4.58 -10.47
CA ARG A 68 14.68 4.13 -11.03
C ARG A 68 15.35 5.14 -11.95
N GLN A 69 14.61 6.17 -12.38
CA GLN A 69 15.14 7.25 -13.21
C GLN A 69 15.88 8.32 -12.40
N ILE A 70 15.87 8.22 -11.08
CA ILE A 70 16.59 9.16 -10.22
C ILE A 70 18.09 8.86 -10.35
N ASP A 71 18.79 9.78 -11.01
CA ASP A 71 20.21 9.65 -11.30
C ASP A 71 21.05 10.08 -10.10
N GLY A 72 21.37 9.12 -9.27
CA GLY A 72 22.25 9.28 -8.12
C GLY A 72 21.80 10.32 -7.08
N PRO A 73 22.68 10.68 -6.14
CA PRO A 73 22.38 11.63 -5.06
C PRO A 73 22.03 13.03 -5.54
N ALA A 74 22.65 13.49 -6.63
CA ALA A 74 22.35 14.82 -7.19
C ALA A 74 20.93 14.88 -7.75
N GLY A 75 20.52 13.88 -8.53
CA GLY A 75 19.15 13.78 -9.06
C GLY A 75 18.12 13.61 -7.96
N TYR A 76 18.45 12.89 -6.85
CA TYR A 76 17.59 12.78 -5.70
C TYR A 76 17.34 14.14 -5.02
N ARG A 77 18.37 14.94 -4.81
CA ARG A 77 18.28 16.27 -4.23
C ARG A 77 17.54 17.26 -5.13
N ASP A 78 17.82 17.24 -6.44
CA ASP A 78 17.11 18.05 -7.41
C ASP A 78 15.61 17.75 -7.41
N LEU A 79 15.23 16.46 -7.44
CA LEU A 79 13.85 16.06 -7.34
C LEU A 79 13.21 16.51 -6.01
N GLY A 80 13.95 16.44 -4.91
CA GLY A 80 13.52 16.88 -3.58
C GLY A 80 13.24 18.37 -3.46
N SER A 81 13.84 19.22 -4.29
CA SER A 81 13.52 20.65 -4.33
C SER A 81 12.22 20.98 -5.06
N ARG A 82 11.68 20.04 -5.83
CA ARG A 82 10.51 20.24 -6.72
C ARG A 82 9.28 19.39 -6.33
N MET A 83 9.46 18.42 -5.45
CA MET A 83 8.44 17.45 -5.04
C MET A 83 8.18 17.56 -3.53
N PRO A 84 6.93 17.35 -3.05
CA PRO A 84 6.70 17.25 -1.61
C PRO A 84 7.53 16.14 -0.98
N GLY A 85 8.24 16.46 0.11
CA GLY A 85 9.22 15.57 0.73
C GLY A 85 8.66 14.20 1.15
N GLU A 86 7.39 14.14 1.55
CA GLU A 86 6.73 12.87 1.90
C GLU A 86 6.61 11.91 0.70
N TRP A 87 6.46 12.44 -0.52
CA TRP A 87 6.43 11.64 -1.74
C TRP A 87 7.83 11.20 -2.16
N LEU A 88 8.81 12.10 -2.04
CA LEU A 88 10.20 11.76 -2.35
C LEU A 88 10.67 10.55 -1.53
N VAL A 89 10.47 10.59 -0.21
CA VAL A 89 10.88 9.49 0.69
C VAL A 89 10.04 8.22 0.53
N ALA A 90 8.82 8.35 -0.02
CA ALA A 90 8.01 7.19 -0.40
C ALA A 90 8.50 6.53 -1.69
N TYR A 91 9.07 7.30 -2.62
CA TYR A 91 9.56 6.81 -3.90
C TYR A 91 10.95 6.20 -3.82
N ALA A 92 11.84 6.83 -3.08
CA ALA A 92 13.24 6.42 -3.03
C ALA A 92 13.93 6.90 -1.75
N ALA A 93 15.12 6.38 -1.51
CA ALA A 93 16.04 6.89 -0.49
C ALA A 93 17.46 6.94 -1.01
N GLU A 94 18.17 8.00 -0.64
CA GLU A 94 19.61 8.07 -0.78
C GLU A 94 20.29 7.16 0.26
N THR A 95 21.25 6.37 -0.17
CA THR A 95 22.05 5.46 0.66
C THR A 95 23.52 5.59 0.30
N ALA A 96 24.41 5.03 1.12
CA ALA A 96 25.83 4.99 0.80
C ALA A 96 26.15 4.28 -0.54
N ALA A 97 25.26 3.39 -1.01
CA ALA A 97 25.38 2.68 -2.28
C ALA A 97 24.64 3.36 -3.45
N GLY A 98 24.18 4.61 -3.27
CA GLY A 98 23.39 5.35 -4.26
C GLY A 98 21.91 5.41 -3.90
N VAL A 99 21.07 5.82 -4.86
CA VAL A 99 19.64 5.95 -4.67
C VAL A 99 18.95 4.60 -4.87
N ARG A 100 18.10 4.22 -3.91
CA ARG A 100 17.33 2.99 -3.95
C ARG A 100 15.84 3.30 -4.12
N PRO A 101 15.15 2.68 -5.09
CA PRO A 101 13.71 2.82 -5.24
C PRO A 101 12.95 2.08 -4.14
N THR A 102 11.71 2.51 -3.91
CA THR A 102 10.79 1.88 -2.95
C THR A 102 10.60 0.38 -3.20
N GLY A 103 10.52 -0.38 -2.11
CA GLY A 103 10.21 -1.80 -2.16
C GLY A 103 8.79 -2.13 -2.61
N LEU A 104 7.86 -1.15 -2.57
CA LEU A 104 6.50 -1.27 -3.10
C LEU A 104 6.44 -1.25 -4.63
N ARG A 105 7.53 -0.90 -5.29
CA ARG A 105 7.72 -1.10 -6.70
C ARG A 105 8.03 -2.58 -6.97
N LEU A 106 7.00 -3.42 -6.97
CA LEU A 106 7.16 -4.88 -7.05
C LEU A 106 7.39 -5.39 -8.47
N LEU A 107 6.88 -4.69 -9.49
CA LEU A 107 6.96 -5.11 -10.87
C LEU A 107 8.21 -4.54 -11.54
N GLY A 108 8.92 -5.40 -12.27
CA GLY A 108 10.11 -5.09 -13.03
C GLY A 108 9.83 -4.80 -14.51
N GLY A 109 10.88 -4.86 -15.33
CA GLY A 109 10.77 -4.71 -16.78
C GLY A 109 10.34 -3.29 -17.20
N ARG A 110 9.40 -3.23 -18.13
CA ARG A 110 8.88 -1.97 -18.72
C ARG A 110 7.84 -1.24 -17.86
N HIS A 111 7.49 -1.78 -16.68
CA HIS A 111 6.55 -1.11 -15.79
C HIS A 111 7.12 0.22 -15.27
N ARG A 112 6.36 1.28 -15.48
CA ARG A 112 6.69 2.63 -15.01
C ARG A 112 5.81 2.97 -13.82
N PHE A 113 6.41 2.97 -12.64
CA PHE A 113 5.71 3.03 -11.36
C PHE A 113 4.78 4.25 -11.22
N VAL A 114 5.28 5.45 -11.54
CA VAL A 114 4.53 6.70 -11.42
C VAL A 114 3.64 6.94 -12.65
N ALA A 115 4.13 6.62 -13.86
CA ALA A 115 3.33 6.76 -15.07
C ALA A 115 2.06 5.88 -15.03
N ASN A 116 2.11 4.72 -14.40
CA ASN A 116 0.93 3.89 -14.19
C ASN A 116 -0.11 4.57 -13.28
N ALA A 117 0.33 5.32 -12.26
CA ALA A 117 -0.58 6.09 -11.42
C ALA A 117 -1.29 7.19 -12.22
N ARG A 118 -0.54 7.91 -13.07
CA ARG A 118 -1.15 8.89 -13.99
C ARG A 118 -2.19 8.27 -14.91
N ALA A 119 -1.88 7.08 -15.46
CA ALA A 119 -2.81 6.38 -16.33
C ALA A 119 -4.10 5.97 -15.60
N ILE A 120 -3.98 5.46 -14.35
CA ILE A 120 -5.13 5.12 -13.51
C ILE A 120 -5.96 6.36 -13.18
N ILE A 121 -5.33 7.45 -12.77
CA ILE A 121 -6.00 8.72 -12.47
C ILE A 121 -6.71 9.25 -13.71
N GLY A 122 -6.04 9.23 -14.88
CA GLY A 122 -6.63 9.65 -16.13
C GLY A 122 -7.83 8.81 -16.55
N ALA A 123 -7.75 7.50 -16.39
CA ALA A 123 -8.86 6.59 -16.67
C ALA A 123 -10.05 6.87 -15.73
N LEU A 124 -9.81 7.06 -14.42
CA LEU A 124 -10.85 7.41 -13.47
C LEU A 124 -11.56 8.73 -13.81
N GLN A 125 -10.83 9.74 -14.28
CA GLN A 125 -11.39 11.03 -14.65
C GLN A 125 -12.31 10.97 -15.89
N GLN A 126 -12.23 9.91 -16.69
CA GLN A 126 -13.09 9.65 -17.85
C GLN A 126 -14.34 8.81 -17.52
N LEU A 127 -14.45 8.31 -16.30
CA LEU A 127 -15.53 7.44 -15.85
C LEU A 127 -16.43 8.13 -14.81
N ASP A 128 -17.50 7.49 -14.39
CA ASP A 128 -18.22 7.92 -13.19
C ASP A 128 -17.35 7.63 -11.95
N VAL A 129 -16.65 8.67 -11.52
CA VAL A 129 -15.72 8.59 -10.37
C VAL A 129 -16.43 8.12 -9.11
N ARG A 130 -17.68 8.57 -8.89
CA ARG A 130 -18.44 8.18 -7.69
C ARG A 130 -18.77 6.69 -7.70
N ASP A 131 -19.18 6.16 -8.85
CA ASP A 131 -19.43 4.71 -8.99
C ASP A 131 -18.16 3.90 -8.73
N LYS A 132 -17.04 4.30 -9.34
CA LYS A 132 -15.74 3.63 -9.12
C LYS A 132 -15.25 3.73 -7.67
N LEU A 133 -15.52 4.82 -6.98
CA LEU A 133 -15.21 4.95 -5.55
C LEU A 133 -16.17 4.14 -4.68
N ARG A 134 -17.45 4.05 -5.01
CA ARG A 134 -18.38 3.14 -4.33
C ARG A 134 -17.95 1.69 -4.47
N GLU A 135 -17.61 1.25 -5.68
CA GLU A 135 -17.05 -0.08 -5.91
C GLU A 135 -15.80 -0.30 -5.05
N ALA A 136 -14.87 0.66 -5.04
CA ALA A 136 -13.61 0.54 -4.30
C ALA A 136 -13.80 0.43 -2.80
N LEU A 137 -14.71 1.21 -2.21
CA LEU A 137 -14.88 1.35 -0.77
C LEU A 137 -15.98 0.48 -0.18
N LEU A 138 -17.09 0.32 -0.90
CA LEU A 138 -18.28 -0.37 -0.43
C LEU A 138 -18.50 -1.72 -1.12
N GLY A 139 -18.01 -1.90 -2.34
CA GLY A 139 -18.06 -3.12 -3.13
C GLY A 139 -19.39 -3.36 -3.83
N PRO A 140 -19.55 -4.55 -4.41
CA PRO A 140 -18.53 -5.59 -4.54
C PRO A 140 -17.43 -5.20 -5.54
N TRP A 141 -16.20 -5.69 -5.33
CA TRP A 141 -15.11 -5.55 -6.31
C TRP A 141 -15.40 -6.48 -7.50
N ARG A 142 -15.69 -5.87 -8.66
CA ARG A 142 -16.10 -6.63 -9.87
C ARG A 142 -14.92 -7.09 -10.71
N TYR A 143 -13.74 -6.47 -10.56
CA TYR A 143 -12.54 -6.76 -11.35
C TYR A 143 -12.76 -6.65 -12.87
N GLU A 144 -13.55 -5.66 -13.29
CA GLU A 144 -13.90 -5.43 -14.70
C GLU A 144 -12.94 -4.46 -15.41
N ASP A 145 -12.18 -3.71 -14.64
CA ASP A 145 -11.24 -2.72 -15.17
C ASP A 145 -10.04 -3.46 -15.80
N ARG A 146 -10.00 -3.52 -17.14
CA ARG A 146 -9.00 -4.24 -17.92
C ARG A 146 -7.75 -3.40 -18.13
N ASP A 147 -6.64 -4.09 -18.42
CA ASP A 147 -5.35 -3.51 -18.79
C ASP A 147 -4.75 -2.56 -17.75
N LEU A 148 -5.22 -2.67 -16.51
CA LEU A 148 -4.59 -2.03 -15.39
C LEU A 148 -3.17 -2.53 -15.25
N GLN A 149 -2.23 -1.63 -15.44
CA GLN A 149 -0.83 -1.91 -15.11
C GLN A 149 -0.65 -1.81 -13.58
N ALA A 150 -1.31 -2.74 -12.89
CA ALA A 150 -1.29 -2.83 -11.43
C ALA A 150 0.12 -3.08 -10.91
N TRP A 151 0.39 -2.60 -9.70
CA TRP A 151 1.71 -2.72 -9.06
C TRP A 151 1.97 -4.07 -8.38
N GLY A 152 1.02 -5.03 -8.47
CA GLY A 152 1.13 -6.33 -7.79
C GLY A 152 0.80 -6.26 -6.29
N TRP A 153 0.05 -5.25 -5.85
CA TRP A 153 -0.34 -5.09 -4.44
C TRP A 153 -1.60 -5.85 -4.06
N ASP A 154 -2.43 -6.23 -5.04
CA ASP A 154 -3.69 -6.92 -4.81
C ASP A 154 -3.48 -8.44 -4.78
N ALA A 155 -3.73 -9.03 -3.62
CA ALA A 155 -3.61 -10.46 -3.41
C ALA A 155 -4.68 -11.26 -4.18
N ALA A 156 -5.87 -10.67 -4.41
CA ALA A 156 -6.97 -11.33 -5.11
C ALA A 156 -6.76 -11.38 -6.63
N ALA A 157 -6.21 -10.33 -7.23
CA ALA A 157 -5.95 -10.28 -8.67
C ALA A 157 -5.01 -11.39 -9.18
N ARG A 158 -4.27 -12.03 -8.28
CA ARG A 158 -3.36 -13.13 -8.59
C ARG A 158 -4.07 -14.45 -8.87
N ILE A 159 -5.24 -14.68 -8.28
CA ILE A 159 -5.96 -15.97 -8.40
C ILE A 159 -6.30 -16.24 -9.85
N ASP A 160 -6.77 -15.23 -10.56
CA ASP A 160 -7.14 -15.35 -11.98
C ASP A 160 -5.92 -15.62 -12.88
N ALA A 161 -4.78 -15.01 -12.57
CA ALA A 161 -3.54 -15.25 -13.32
C ALA A 161 -2.99 -16.66 -13.08
N ALA A 162 -3.14 -17.22 -11.89
CA ALA A 162 -2.70 -18.59 -11.57
C ALA A 162 -3.60 -19.67 -12.20
N ALA A 163 -4.88 -19.38 -12.39
CA ALA A 163 -5.84 -20.26 -13.06
C ALA A 163 -5.79 -20.18 -14.58
N SER A 164 -5.06 -19.22 -15.14
CA SER A 164 -4.94 -18.99 -16.58
C SER A 164 -3.83 -19.86 -17.18
N SER A 165 -4.14 -20.61 -18.24
CA SER A 165 -3.16 -21.33 -19.06
C SER A 165 -2.25 -20.42 -19.90
N LYS A 166 -2.45 -19.10 -19.85
CA LYS A 166 -1.67 -18.10 -20.59
C LYS A 166 -0.47 -17.65 -19.79
N ALA A 167 0.61 -17.30 -20.47
CA ALA A 167 1.75 -16.67 -19.83
C ALA A 167 1.31 -15.44 -19.02
N VAL A 168 1.81 -15.27 -17.80
CA VAL A 168 1.43 -14.20 -16.85
C VAL A 168 1.54 -12.80 -17.48
N THR A 169 2.41 -12.62 -18.48
CA THR A 169 2.58 -11.38 -19.25
C THR A 169 1.49 -11.15 -20.30
N ALA A 170 0.79 -12.19 -20.72
CA ALA A 170 -0.25 -12.15 -21.76
C ALA A 170 -1.68 -12.26 -21.18
N ALA A 171 -1.83 -12.55 -19.88
CA ALA A 171 -3.13 -12.55 -19.22
C ALA A 171 -3.62 -11.12 -19.02
N PRO A 172 -4.89 -10.80 -19.32
CA PRO A 172 -5.46 -9.50 -19.02
C PRO A 172 -5.38 -9.27 -17.50
N LYS A 173 -4.92 -8.09 -17.12
CA LYS A 173 -4.82 -7.71 -15.70
C LYS A 173 -6.09 -6.97 -15.34
N PHE A 174 -6.85 -7.55 -14.45
CA PHE A 174 -8.06 -6.97 -13.91
C PHE A 174 -7.78 -6.30 -12.56
N GLY A 175 -8.54 -5.28 -12.24
CA GLY A 175 -8.41 -4.59 -10.95
C GLY A 175 -9.63 -3.73 -10.66
N VAL A 176 -9.54 -2.96 -9.59
CA VAL A 176 -10.52 -1.98 -9.15
C VAL A 176 -9.85 -0.61 -9.14
N LEU A 177 -10.10 0.19 -10.18
CA LEU A 177 -9.41 1.48 -10.44
C LEU A 177 -9.41 2.40 -9.23
N GLY A 178 -10.56 2.58 -8.58
CA GLY A 178 -10.68 3.43 -7.40
C GLY A 178 -9.82 2.93 -6.23
N ALA A 179 -9.74 1.62 -6.01
CA ALA A 179 -8.93 1.04 -4.94
C ALA A 179 -7.43 1.22 -5.22
N TYR A 180 -7.00 1.06 -6.48
CA TYR A 180 -5.61 1.28 -6.86
C TYR A 180 -5.18 2.75 -6.75
N TRP A 181 -6.04 3.70 -7.17
CA TRP A 181 -5.76 5.11 -6.96
C TRP A 181 -5.61 5.43 -5.46
N LEU A 182 -6.56 5.02 -4.64
CA LEU A 182 -6.49 5.25 -3.19
C LEU A 182 -5.27 4.56 -2.57
N ALA A 183 -4.93 3.35 -3.01
CA ALA A 183 -3.72 2.67 -2.55
C ALA A 183 -2.45 3.45 -2.92
N TRP A 184 -2.38 4.04 -4.12
CA TRP A 184 -1.31 4.94 -4.51
C TRP A 184 -1.21 6.14 -3.56
N GLU A 185 -2.33 6.77 -3.24
CA GLU A 185 -2.37 7.92 -2.33
C GLU A 185 -1.88 7.61 -0.91
N SER A 186 -1.80 6.33 -0.54
CA SER A 186 -1.24 5.91 0.76
C SER A 186 0.28 5.86 0.80
N LEU A 187 0.98 5.97 -0.34
CA LEU A 187 2.44 5.80 -0.38
C LEU A 187 3.22 6.65 0.63
N PRO A 188 2.84 7.92 0.92
CA PRO A 188 3.50 8.71 1.95
C PRO A 188 3.49 8.11 3.37
N PHE A 189 2.62 7.14 3.66
CA PHE A 189 2.67 6.38 4.92
C PHE A 189 3.76 5.32 4.96
N TRP A 190 4.36 4.98 3.82
CA TRP A 190 5.34 3.92 3.64
C TRP A 190 6.71 4.44 3.19
N PRO A 191 7.32 5.37 3.95
CA PRO A 191 8.58 5.98 3.56
C PRO A 191 9.71 4.95 3.54
N MET A 192 10.76 5.31 2.83
CA MET A 192 12.02 4.60 2.88
C MET A 192 12.83 5.04 4.10
N VAL A 193 13.15 4.11 4.99
CA VAL A 193 13.99 4.34 6.17
C VAL A 193 15.23 3.46 6.05
N LYS A 194 16.42 4.04 6.12
CA LYS A 194 17.70 3.33 5.96
C LYS A 194 17.75 2.48 4.68
N GLY A 195 17.22 3.01 3.58
CA GLY A 195 17.20 2.36 2.27
C GLY A 195 16.21 1.19 2.12
N ARG A 196 15.23 1.08 3.02
CA ARG A 196 14.16 0.07 2.97
C ARG A 196 12.80 0.72 3.19
N THR A 197 11.80 0.29 2.44
CA THR A 197 10.41 0.68 2.73
C THR A 197 9.99 0.15 4.10
N VAL A 198 9.33 1.00 4.88
CA VAL A 198 8.85 0.65 6.23
C VAL A 198 7.99 -0.61 6.19
N GLY A 199 8.25 -1.51 7.15
CA GLY A 199 7.57 -2.80 7.26
C GLY A 199 8.01 -3.85 6.23
N MET A 200 8.90 -3.52 5.28
CA MET A 200 9.28 -4.43 4.21
C MET A 200 10.65 -5.06 4.46
N ASP A 201 10.71 -6.38 4.37
CA ASP A 201 11.95 -7.15 4.30
C ASP A 201 12.12 -7.76 2.89
N ARG A 202 13.05 -8.73 2.76
CA ARG A 202 13.32 -9.40 1.48
C ARG A 202 12.10 -10.13 0.95
N ASP A 203 11.37 -10.82 1.82
CA ASP A 203 10.38 -11.85 1.45
C ASP A 203 8.96 -11.50 1.90
N HIS A 204 8.81 -10.48 2.76
CA HIS A 204 7.53 -10.10 3.33
C HIS A 204 7.36 -8.58 3.40
N TRP A 205 6.11 -8.18 3.53
CA TRP A 205 5.71 -6.86 3.96
C TRP A 205 4.79 -6.97 5.17
N VAL A 206 5.10 -6.22 6.22
CA VAL A 206 4.32 -6.16 7.46
C VAL A 206 3.68 -4.79 7.56
N TYR A 207 2.38 -4.76 7.77
CA TYR A 207 1.60 -3.54 7.93
C TYR A 207 0.68 -3.65 9.15
N PRO A 208 0.45 -2.53 9.87
CA PRO A 208 -0.44 -2.50 11.02
C PRO A 208 -1.87 -2.18 10.59
N THR A 209 -2.86 -2.62 11.40
CA THR A 209 -4.22 -2.07 11.49
C THR A 209 -4.51 -1.79 12.96
N CYS A 210 -5.34 -0.79 13.26
CA CYS A 210 -5.58 -0.33 14.62
C CYS A 210 -7.07 -0.19 14.89
N ALA A 211 -7.54 -0.67 16.04
CA ALA A 211 -8.93 -0.53 16.45
C ALA A 211 -9.25 0.89 16.96
N GLU A 212 -8.23 1.62 17.42
CA GLU A 212 -8.38 3.03 17.80
C GLU A 212 -8.59 3.91 16.57
N SER A 213 -9.42 4.93 16.72
CA SER A 213 -9.71 5.91 15.67
C SER A 213 -8.54 6.90 15.53
N LEU A 214 -7.81 6.80 14.41
CA LEU A 214 -6.58 7.57 14.17
C LEU A 214 -6.75 8.54 13.01
N GLY A 215 -6.24 9.76 13.17
CA GLY A 215 -5.99 10.68 12.06
C GLY A 215 -4.72 10.32 11.29
N ALA A 216 -4.49 11.00 10.17
CA ALA A 216 -3.38 10.69 9.25
C ALA A 216 -2.00 10.73 9.93
N ASP A 217 -1.72 11.75 10.74
CA ASP A 217 -0.41 11.88 11.41
C ASP A 217 -0.20 10.81 12.48
N ALA A 218 -1.24 10.49 13.26
CA ALA A 218 -1.19 9.42 14.24
C ALA A 218 -0.99 8.05 13.58
N LEU A 219 -1.65 7.79 12.45
CA LEU A 219 -1.43 6.58 11.67
C LEU A 219 0.00 6.51 11.12
N ARG A 220 0.55 7.63 10.63
CA ARG A 220 1.94 7.70 10.16
C ARG A 220 2.92 7.34 11.28
N ALA A 221 2.75 7.94 12.46
CA ALA A 221 3.57 7.63 13.64
C ALA A 221 3.45 6.14 14.04
N LEU A 222 2.22 5.60 14.02
CA LEU A 222 1.98 4.19 14.30
C LEU A 222 2.71 3.27 13.31
N ILE A 223 2.62 3.54 12.01
CA ILE A 223 3.29 2.72 10.97
C ILE A 223 4.81 2.72 11.18
N LEU A 224 5.40 3.87 11.47
CA LEU A 224 6.83 4.01 11.74
C LEU A 224 7.26 3.30 13.04
N GLY A 225 6.43 3.34 14.07
CA GLY A 225 6.71 2.79 15.40
C GLY A 225 6.22 1.36 15.65
N ALA A 226 5.32 0.83 14.81
CA ALA A 226 4.62 -0.44 15.06
C ALA A 226 5.55 -1.65 15.31
N ALA A 227 6.76 -1.63 14.74
CA ALA A 227 7.75 -2.68 14.93
C ALA A 227 8.38 -2.67 16.32
N GLN A 228 8.33 -1.54 17.05
CA GLN A 228 8.95 -1.34 18.36
C GLN A 228 7.98 -1.55 19.52
N LEU A 229 6.67 -1.50 19.26
CA LEU A 229 5.65 -1.69 20.28
C LEU A 229 5.69 -3.13 20.83
N ASP A 230 5.59 -3.23 22.15
CA ASP A 230 5.43 -4.53 22.81
C ASP A 230 3.98 -5.05 22.73
N ALA A 231 3.74 -6.25 23.31
CA ALA A 231 2.42 -6.88 23.27
C ALA A 231 1.37 -6.06 24.03
N ARG A 232 1.76 -5.45 25.18
CA ARG A 232 0.85 -4.65 26.00
C ARG A 232 0.48 -3.35 25.32
N GLU A 233 1.46 -2.65 24.77
CA GLU A 233 1.25 -1.41 24.01
C GLU A 233 0.42 -1.67 22.76
N ALA A 234 0.74 -2.73 22.02
CA ALA A 234 -0.03 -3.15 20.85
C ALA A 234 -1.47 -3.51 21.20
N GLN A 235 -1.69 -4.22 22.32
CA GLN A 235 -3.01 -4.57 22.79
C GLN A 235 -3.81 -3.34 23.25
N ALA A 236 -3.19 -2.42 23.96
CA ALA A 236 -3.84 -1.18 24.42
C ALA A 236 -4.34 -0.31 23.26
N LEU A 237 -3.63 -0.32 22.13
CA LEU A 237 -4.03 0.37 20.89
C LEU A 237 -4.97 -0.48 20.00
N GLY A 238 -5.29 -1.71 20.38
CA GLY A 238 -5.99 -2.64 19.49
C GLY A 238 -5.24 -2.88 18.19
N LEU A 239 -3.90 -2.81 18.24
CA LEU A 239 -3.02 -2.95 17.09
C LEU A 239 -2.95 -4.40 16.65
N ARG A 240 -3.22 -4.67 15.38
CA ARG A 240 -2.93 -5.93 14.71
C ARG A 240 -1.88 -5.72 13.65
N ARG A 241 -0.91 -6.61 13.57
CA ARG A 241 0.09 -6.62 12.51
C ARG A 241 -0.23 -7.75 11.55
N TRP A 242 -0.16 -7.45 10.27
CA TRP A 242 -0.42 -8.38 9.17
C TRP A 242 0.87 -8.59 8.40
N ARG A 243 1.18 -9.80 8.03
CA ARG A 243 2.35 -10.15 7.21
C ARG A 243 1.87 -10.79 5.92
N CYS A 244 2.18 -10.17 4.80
CA CYS A 244 1.99 -10.75 3.48
C CYS A 244 3.32 -11.14 2.86
N GLN A 245 3.32 -12.24 2.10
CA GLN A 245 4.50 -12.71 1.39
C GLN A 245 4.70 -11.92 0.10
N ARG A 246 5.96 -11.62 -0.23
CA ARG A 246 6.38 -11.07 -1.52
C ARG A 246 6.69 -12.23 -2.46
N ILE A 247 5.73 -12.63 -3.25
CA ILE A 247 5.78 -13.83 -4.07
C ILE A 247 6.37 -13.47 -5.43
N ARG A 248 7.35 -14.26 -5.90
CA ARG A 248 7.90 -14.11 -7.25
C ARG A 248 6.82 -14.51 -8.27
N SER A 249 6.42 -13.58 -9.13
CA SER A 249 5.39 -13.80 -10.15
C SER A 249 6.00 -14.08 -11.54
N SER A 250 7.25 -13.63 -11.75
CA SER A 250 8.02 -13.83 -12.98
C SER A 250 9.49 -13.53 -12.71
N ASP A 251 10.34 -13.66 -13.71
CA ASP A 251 11.76 -13.30 -13.59
C ASP A 251 11.98 -11.81 -13.27
N TYR A 252 11.00 -10.97 -13.59
CA TYR A 252 11.10 -9.52 -13.47
C TYR A 252 10.15 -8.89 -12.44
N GLY A 253 9.38 -9.67 -11.69
CA GLY A 253 8.38 -9.11 -10.79
C GLY A 253 8.02 -9.94 -9.59
N ARG A 254 7.49 -9.25 -8.58
CA ARG A 254 6.88 -9.84 -7.39
C ARG A 254 5.46 -9.34 -7.24
N VAL A 255 4.65 -10.05 -6.48
CA VAL A 255 3.30 -9.65 -6.07
C VAL A 255 3.15 -9.88 -4.57
N LEU A 256 2.23 -9.15 -3.94
CA LEU A 256 1.88 -9.39 -2.55
C LEU A 256 0.82 -10.50 -2.47
N GLY A 257 1.04 -11.44 -1.56
CA GLY A 257 0.04 -12.43 -1.19
C GLY A 257 -0.93 -11.89 -0.14
N TRP A 258 -1.88 -12.72 0.27
CA TRP A 258 -2.79 -12.41 1.37
C TRP A 258 -2.03 -12.20 2.68
N GLY A 259 -2.47 -11.24 3.47
CA GLY A 259 -1.93 -10.98 4.79
C GLY A 259 -2.44 -12.01 5.80
N ALA A 260 -1.51 -12.55 6.59
CA ALA A 260 -1.83 -13.32 7.77
C ALA A 260 -1.55 -12.50 9.04
N PRO A 261 -2.40 -12.58 10.07
CA PRO A 261 -2.15 -11.86 11.31
C PRO A 261 -0.88 -12.39 11.98
N LEU A 262 -0.03 -11.49 12.45
CA LEU A 262 1.13 -11.85 13.26
C LEU A 262 0.72 -11.92 14.73
N PRO A 263 1.25 -12.89 15.49
CA PRO A 263 1.06 -12.93 16.94
C PRO A 263 1.65 -11.67 17.59
N ALA A 264 1.11 -11.31 18.74
CA ALA A 264 1.69 -10.25 19.54
C ALA A 264 3.13 -10.64 19.95
N ARG A 265 4.06 -9.68 19.96
CA ARG A 265 5.43 -9.92 20.43
C ARG A 265 5.42 -10.15 21.92
N THR A 266 6.13 -11.17 22.39
CA THR A 266 6.40 -11.37 23.80
C THR A 266 7.63 -10.57 24.25
N PRO A 267 7.79 -10.29 25.54
CA PRO A 267 8.99 -9.61 26.05
C PRO A 267 10.31 -10.33 25.70
N SER A 268 10.29 -11.67 25.63
CA SER A 268 11.45 -12.47 25.21
C SER A 268 11.88 -12.25 23.77
N ASP A 269 10.98 -11.79 22.90
CA ASP A 269 11.29 -11.50 21.50
C ASP A 269 12.14 -10.23 21.31
N ARG A 270 12.16 -9.33 22.30
CA ARG A 270 13.04 -8.14 22.32
C ARG A 270 14.51 -8.51 22.50
N GLN A 271 14.77 -9.60 23.25
CA GLN A 271 16.15 -10.06 23.54
C GLN A 271 16.77 -10.83 22.38
N ASN A 272 15.97 -11.30 21.41
CA ASN A 272 16.46 -12.05 20.26
C ASN A 272 15.78 -11.61 18.94
N PRO A 273 16.10 -10.42 18.42
CA PRO A 273 15.47 -9.86 17.20
C PRO A 273 15.71 -10.73 15.95
N GLY A 274 16.69 -11.63 15.97
CA GLY A 274 16.99 -12.54 14.86
C GLY A 274 16.02 -13.72 14.72
N ARG A 275 15.23 -14.05 15.75
CA ARG A 275 14.30 -15.20 15.71
C ARG A 275 13.09 -14.92 14.81
N PHE A 276 12.61 -13.68 14.76
CA PHE A 276 11.50 -13.27 13.88
C PHE A 276 11.91 -13.08 12.41
N ALA A 277 13.20 -12.91 12.14
CA ALA A 277 13.71 -12.82 10.77
C ALA A 277 13.81 -14.18 10.06
N ARG A 278 13.80 -15.27 10.82
CA ARG A 278 13.98 -16.63 10.28
C ARG A 278 12.69 -17.46 10.27
N GLY A 279 11.55 -16.88 9.96
CA GLY A 279 10.36 -17.61 9.48
C GLY A 279 10.06 -18.99 10.11
N GLU A 280 10.29 -19.22 11.40
CA GLU A 280 9.82 -20.43 12.06
C GLU A 280 8.29 -20.35 12.19
N THR A 281 7.61 -21.01 11.28
CA THR A 281 6.18 -21.32 11.38
C THR A 281 6.01 -22.24 12.59
N PRO A 282 5.14 -21.92 13.56
CA PRO A 282 4.77 -22.92 14.56
C PRO A 282 4.14 -24.09 13.80
N ALA A 283 4.64 -25.29 14.06
CA ALA A 283 4.10 -26.51 13.52
C ALA A 283 2.58 -26.57 13.78
N ALA A 284 1.87 -26.98 12.78
CA ALA A 284 0.45 -27.16 12.67
C ALA A 284 -0.25 -27.64 13.95
N LEU A 285 -1.34 -26.99 14.32
CA LEU A 285 -2.49 -27.67 14.87
C LEU A 285 -3.40 -28.03 13.68
N ILE A 286 -3.21 -29.25 13.17
CA ILE A 286 -4.21 -30.00 12.44
C ILE A 286 -5.07 -30.69 13.50
N VAL A 287 -6.30 -30.25 13.67
CA VAL A 287 -7.47 -31.05 14.03
C VAL A 287 -8.67 -30.46 13.30
#